data_852ddda39ae3ac4619926195a5536f84
#
_entry.id   852ddda39ae3ac4619926195a5536f84
#
_cell.length_a   1.000
_cell.length_b   1.000
_cell.length_c   1.000
_cell.angle_alpha   90.00
_cell.angle_beta   90.00
_cell.angle_gamma   90.00
#
_symmetry.space_group_name_H-M   'P 1'
#
loop_
_entity.id
_entity.type
_entity.pdbx_description
1 polymer ?
#
loop_
_entity_poly.entity_id
_entity_poly.type
_entity_poly.pdbx_seq_one_letter_code
_entity_poly.pdbx_strand_id
1 'polypeptide(L)'
;MSKFGGSNSKKDVPGISSGSLSDIVFMLLFFFMVTTQMRDTEQKVIVKMPEASEVTKLERKDLSSYINIGTPTRQYQGQYGTDARIQLNDSFKTTADIRDFIAAERESLSEADRQFMTTVIRADEDVRMGIITDVKQELRRCSALKIMYMARKAE
;
A
#
# COMPACT_ATOMS: atom_id res chain seq x y z
N MET A 1 7.01 20.22 81.37
CA MET A 1 6.18 20.73 80.28
C MET A 1 6.82 20.35 78.94
N SER A 2 6.36 19.35 78.32
CA SER A 2 6.89 18.92 77.02
C SER A 2 6.10 19.60 75.91
N LYS A 3 6.77 20.37 75.10
CA LYS A 3 6.22 20.92 73.86
C LYS A 3 6.46 19.90 72.74
N PHE A 4 5.42 19.19 72.36
CA PHE A 4 5.42 18.47 71.10
C PHE A 4 5.24 19.47 69.95
N GLY A 5 6.37 19.83 69.33
CA GLY A 5 6.35 20.52 68.05
C GLY A 5 6.10 19.51 66.94
N GLY A 6 4.83 19.42 66.50
CA GLY A 6 4.49 18.63 65.31
C GLY A 6 5.13 19.23 64.08
N SER A 7 6.21 18.64 63.64
CA SER A 7 6.79 18.91 62.32
C SER A 7 5.85 18.31 61.24
N ASN A 8 5.00 19.17 60.74
CA ASN A 8 4.15 18.83 59.60
C ASN A 8 5.02 18.93 58.33
N SER A 9 5.79 17.88 58.09
CA SER A 9 6.49 17.77 56.81
C SER A 9 5.46 17.53 55.70
N LYS A 10 5.05 18.63 55.10
CA LYS A 10 4.38 18.54 53.81
C LYS A 10 5.32 17.81 52.87
N LYS A 11 4.97 16.57 52.56
CA LYS A 11 5.59 15.88 51.41
C LYS A 11 5.22 16.71 50.18
N ASP A 12 6.14 17.51 49.69
CA ASP A 12 6.05 18.11 48.38
C ASP A 12 6.02 16.97 47.36
N VAL A 13 4.83 16.72 46.83
CA VAL A 13 4.69 15.88 45.66
C VAL A 13 5.49 16.55 44.56
N PRO A 14 6.53 15.90 44.02
CA PRO A 14 7.27 16.50 42.92
C PRO A 14 6.30 16.82 41.79
N GLY A 15 6.14 18.12 41.54
CA GLY A 15 5.32 18.59 40.43
C GLY A 15 5.84 17.97 39.14
N ILE A 16 4.99 17.21 38.47
CA ILE A 16 5.30 16.72 37.13
C ILE A 16 5.59 17.94 36.29
N SER A 17 6.85 18.12 35.92
CA SER A 17 7.22 19.25 35.09
C SER A 17 6.51 19.14 33.73
N SER A 18 5.71 20.13 33.41
CA SER A 18 4.99 20.19 32.14
C SER A 18 5.91 20.07 30.91
N GLY A 19 7.21 20.41 31.10
CA GLY A 19 8.24 20.22 30.09
C GLY A 19 8.53 18.75 29.75
N SER A 20 8.51 17.83 30.72
CA SER A 20 8.72 16.40 30.45
C SER A 20 7.52 15.74 29.82
N LEU A 21 6.28 16.16 30.13
CA LEU A 21 5.07 15.73 29.47
C LEU A 21 5.05 16.15 27.99
N SER A 22 5.44 17.39 27.71
CA SER A 22 5.55 17.91 26.36
C SER A 22 6.57 17.13 25.53
N ASP A 23 7.70 16.75 26.10
CA ASP A 23 8.73 15.95 25.43
C ASP A 23 8.24 14.52 25.11
N ILE A 24 7.55 13.87 26.05
CA ILE A 24 6.95 12.55 25.83
C ILE A 24 5.92 12.60 24.70
N VAL A 25 5.05 13.60 24.68
CA VAL A 25 4.05 13.78 23.62
C VAL A 25 4.72 14.06 22.28
N PHE A 26 5.76 14.89 22.26
CA PHE A 26 6.53 15.18 21.06
C PHE A 26 7.25 13.94 20.52
N MET A 27 7.89 13.15 21.38
CA MET A 27 8.54 11.90 20.99
C MET A 27 7.55 10.86 20.49
N LEU A 28 6.36 10.77 21.08
CA LEU A 28 5.28 9.91 20.60
C LEU A 28 4.80 10.34 19.20
N LEU A 29 4.54 11.62 19.00
CA LEU A 29 4.14 12.17 17.71
C LEU A 29 5.22 11.95 16.66
N PHE A 30 6.47 12.17 16.99
CA PHE A 30 7.61 11.90 16.11
C PHE A 30 7.72 10.43 15.76
N PHE A 31 7.57 9.53 16.73
CA PHE A 31 7.57 8.09 16.54
C PHE A 31 6.42 7.65 15.61
N PHE A 32 5.21 8.15 15.84
CA PHE A 32 4.07 7.87 14.96
C PHE A 32 4.31 8.44 13.55
N MET A 33 4.87 9.63 13.42
CA MET A 33 5.20 10.23 12.13
C MET A 33 6.19 9.38 11.35
N VAL A 34 7.24 8.88 11.99
CA VAL A 34 8.24 8.00 11.37
C VAL A 34 7.67 6.62 11.05
N THR A 35 6.81 6.10 11.92
CA THR A 35 6.19 4.78 11.73
C THR A 35 5.05 4.80 10.70
N THR A 36 4.40 5.94 10.53
CA THR A 36 3.31 6.15 9.56
C THR A 36 3.83 6.49 8.16
N GLN A 37 5.10 6.22 7.86
CA GLN A 37 5.55 6.29 6.49
C GLN A 37 4.68 5.33 5.67
N MET A 38 3.87 5.91 4.79
CA MET A 38 3.15 5.15 3.78
C MET A 38 4.17 4.22 3.11
N ARG A 39 3.94 2.92 3.18
CA ARG A 39 4.72 1.98 2.39
C ARG A 39 4.42 2.30 0.93
N ASP A 40 5.26 3.10 0.33
CA ASP A 40 5.30 3.19 -1.11
C ASP A 40 5.68 1.81 -1.62
N THR A 41 4.75 1.17 -2.31
CA THR A 41 4.99 -0.13 -2.94
C THR A 41 6.16 0.01 -3.91
N GLU A 42 7.27 -0.66 -3.61
CA GLU A 42 8.44 -0.62 -4.47
C GLU A 42 8.12 -1.23 -5.83
N GLN A 43 8.26 -0.44 -6.88
CA GLN A 43 8.10 -0.94 -8.24
C GLN A 43 9.32 -1.78 -8.65
N LYS A 44 9.13 -3.09 -8.70
CA LYS A 44 10.17 -4.07 -9.09
C LYS A 44 10.15 -4.38 -10.59
N VAL A 45 9.11 -3.93 -11.28
CA VAL A 45 8.97 -4.07 -12.73
C VAL A 45 9.01 -2.70 -13.40
N ILE A 46 9.58 -2.69 -14.59
CA ILE A 46 9.56 -1.50 -15.46
C ILE A 46 8.19 -1.50 -16.16
N VAL A 47 7.42 -0.44 -15.94
CA VAL A 47 6.13 -0.26 -16.58
C VAL A 47 6.11 1.04 -17.33
N LYS A 48 6.28 0.95 -18.65
CA LYS A 48 6.07 2.05 -19.58
C LYS A 48 4.64 1.98 -20.07
N MET A 49 3.78 2.85 -19.55
CA MET A 49 2.35 2.81 -19.84
C MET A 49 2.07 3.12 -21.31
N PRO A 50 1.22 2.33 -21.97
CA PRO A 50 0.78 2.62 -23.33
C PRO A 50 0.02 3.94 -23.41
N GLU A 51 0.04 4.56 -24.58
CA GLU A 51 -0.72 5.79 -24.83
C GLU A 51 -2.17 5.45 -25.21
N ALA A 52 -3.09 6.25 -24.71
CA ALA A 52 -4.49 6.15 -25.05
C ALA A 52 -5.07 7.53 -25.37
N SER A 53 -5.98 7.58 -26.34
CA SER A 53 -6.63 8.82 -26.76
C SER A 53 -7.62 9.32 -25.72
N GLU A 54 -8.30 8.41 -25.04
CA GLU A 54 -9.26 8.74 -23.98
C GLU A 54 -8.79 8.14 -22.65
N VAL A 55 -8.63 9.00 -21.65
CA VAL A 55 -8.19 8.61 -20.32
C VAL A 55 -9.18 9.12 -19.30
N THR A 56 -9.81 8.19 -18.57
CA THR A 56 -10.68 8.53 -17.45
C THR A 56 -9.88 8.54 -16.16
N LYS A 57 -10.08 9.57 -15.36
CA LYS A 57 -9.40 9.67 -14.07
C LYS A 57 -10.00 8.68 -13.06
N LEU A 58 -9.14 8.02 -12.31
CA LEU A 58 -9.56 7.15 -11.23
C LEU A 58 -10.15 7.98 -10.07
N GLU A 59 -11.41 7.78 -9.77
CA GLU A 59 -12.13 8.56 -8.76
C GLU A 59 -11.72 8.19 -7.33
N ARG A 60 -11.58 6.90 -7.05
CA ARG A 60 -11.29 6.39 -5.70
C ARG A 60 -10.05 5.50 -5.70
N LYS A 61 -8.93 6.09 -5.38
CA LYS A 61 -7.63 5.38 -5.29
C LYS A 61 -7.54 4.48 -4.06
N ASP A 62 -8.24 4.82 -3.01
CA ASP A 62 -8.31 4.08 -1.75
C ASP A 62 -8.94 2.68 -1.89
N LEU A 63 -9.80 2.51 -2.90
CA LEU A 63 -10.47 1.23 -3.21
C LEU A 63 -9.82 0.49 -4.39
N SER A 64 -8.64 0.88 -4.78
CA SER A 64 -7.96 0.36 -5.97
C SER A 64 -6.83 -0.56 -5.59
N SER A 65 -6.87 -1.79 -6.12
CA SER A 65 -5.78 -2.76 -6.02
C SER A 65 -4.99 -2.78 -7.32
N TYR A 66 -3.68 -2.75 -7.22
CA TYR A 66 -2.80 -2.61 -8.38
C TYR A 66 -2.10 -3.91 -8.73
N ILE A 67 -2.16 -4.28 -10.01
CA ILE A 67 -1.40 -5.38 -10.60
C ILE A 67 -0.42 -4.77 -11.61
N ASN A 68 0.87 -4.89 -11.32
CA ASN A 68 1.92 -4.40 -12.21
C ASN A 68 2.46 -5.55 -13.06
N ILE A 69 2.56 -5.33 -14.36
CA ILE A 69 3.06 -6.33 -15.31
C ILE A 69 4.14 -5.68 -16.17
N GLY A 70 5.34 -6.19 -16.09
CA GLY A 70 6.46 -5.67 -16.87
C GLY A 70 7.74 -6.46 -16.66
N THR A 71 8.80 -6.03 -17.34
CA THR A 71 10.13 -6.60 -17.19
C THR A 71 10.72 -6.22 -15.82
N PRO A 72 11.34 -7.15 -15.08
CA PRO A 72 12.02 -6.82 -13.83
C PRO A 72 13.05 -5.69 -14.00
N THR A 73 13.20 -4.85 -12.99
CA THR A 73 14.24 -3.83 -12.97
C THR A 73 15.62 -4.47 -12.96
N ARG A 74 16.65 -3.74 -13.40
CA ARG A 74 18.00 -4.28 -13.59
C ARG A 74 18.55 -5.05 -12.38
N GLN A 75 18.24 -4.61 -11.18
CA GLN A 75 18.68 -5.27 -9.94
C GLN A 75 18.06 -6.66 -9.74
N TYR A 76 16.88 -6.91 -10.30
CA TYR A 76 16.17 -8.19 -10.19
C TYR A 76 16.31 -9.08 -11.43
N GLN A 77 16.81 -8.55 -12.54
CA GLN A 77 16.97 -9.32 -13.79
C GLN A 77 17.93 -10.49 -13.65
N GLY A 78 18.94 -10.37 -12.80
CA GLY A 78 19.88 -11.47 -12.52
C GLY A 78 19.23 -12.69 -11.90
N GLN A 79 18.16 -12.50 -11.13
CA GLN A 79 17.44 -13.57 -10.42
C GLN A 79 16.18 -14.02 -11.16
N TYR A 80 15.44 -13.10 -11.79
CA TYR A 80 14.14 -13.37 -12.40
C TYR A 80 14.13 -13.33 -13.91
N GLY A 81 15.24 -12.98 -14.55
CA GLY A 81 15.35 -12.87 -15.99
C GLY A 81 14.78 -11.58 -16.58
N THR A 82 14.68 -11.53 -17.90
CA THR A 82 14.20 -10.36 -18.66
C THR A 82 12.77 -10.51 -19.17
N ASP A 83 12.13 -11.66 -18.91
CA ASP A 83 10.74 -11.87 -19.29
C ASP A 83 9.79 -11.06 -18.42
N ALA A 84 8.64 -10.69 -18.99
CA ALA A 84 7.61 -9.97 -18.26
C ALA A 84 7.10 -10.77 -17.06
N ARG A 85 7.03 -10.12 -15.92
CA ARG A 85 6.59 -10.70 -14.65
C ARG A 85 5.41 -9.91 -14.08
N ILE A 86 4.63 -10.59 -13.27
CA ILE A 86 3.52 -10.01 -12.52
C ILE A 86 4.04 -9.64 -11.14
N GLN A 87 3.82 -8.40 -10.74
CA GLN A 87 4.08 -7.93 -9.39
C GLN A 87 2.76 -7.61 -8.69
N LEU A 88 2.52 -8.28 -7.57
CA LEU A 88 1.43 -8.00 -6.66
C LEU A 88 2.03 -7.43 -5.37
N ASN A 89 1.64 -6.19 -5.03
CA ASN A 89 2.29 -5.43 -3.97
C ASN A 89 3.82 -5.39 -4.17
N ASP A 90 4.61 -5.86 -3.22
CA ASP A 90 6.07 -5.81 -3.24
C ASP A 90 6.73 -7.12 -3.71
N SER A 91 5.96 -8.04 -4.28
CA SER A 91 6.46 -9.37 -4.62
C SER A 91 6.14 -9.77 -6.04
N PHE A 92 7.11 -10.48 -6.68
CA PHE A 92 6.83 -11.18 -7.93
C PHE A 92 5.93 -12.37 -7.64
N LYS A 93 4.87 -12.49 -8.40
CA LYS A 93 3.84 -13.52 -8.23
C LYS A 93 3.45 -14.11 -9.58
N THR A 94 2.69 -15.21 -9.52
CA THR A 94 2.13 -15.86 -10.69
C THR A 94 0.64 -15.54 -10.84
N THR A 95 0.05 -15.95 -11.96
CA THR A 95 -1.40 -15.81 -12.16
C THR A 95 -2.23 -16.57 -11.12
N ALA A 96 -1.72 -17.70 -10.62
CA ALA A 96 -2.39 -18.47 -9.57
C ALA A 96 -2.51 -17.71 -8.23
N ASP A 97 -1.56 -16.83 -7.94
CA ASP A 97 -1.54 -16.04 -6.71
C ASP A 97 -2.55 -14.87 -6.71
N ILE A 98 -3.11 -14.54 -7.88
CA ILE A 98 -4.07 -13.43 -8.03
C ILE A 98 -5.31 -13.68 -7.18
N ARG A 99 -5.77 -14.92 -7.09
CA ARG A 99 -6.95 -15.28 -6.27
C ARG A 99 -6.74 -14.91 -4.81
N ASP A 100 -5.62 -15.31 -4.23
CA ASP A 100 -5.29 -15.03 -2.83
C ASP A 100 -5.08 -13.54 -2.59
N PHE A 101 -4.45 -12.86 -3.55
CA PHE A 101 -4.27 -11.42 -3.53
C PHE A 101 -5.61 -10.68 -3.51
N ILE A 102 -6.54 -11.01 -4.39
CA ILE A 102 -7.87 -10.37 -4.44
C ILE A 102 -8.68 -10.68 -3.18
N ALA A 103 -8.58 -11.90 -2.65
CA ALA A 103 -9.25 -12.25 -1.40
C ALA A 103 -8.74 -11.41 -0.23
N ALA A 104 -7.42 -11.25 -0.10
CA ALA A 104 -6.79 -10.44 0.94
C ALA A 104 -7.17 -8.94 0.80
N GLU A 105 -7.19 -8.41 -0.42
CA GLU A 105 -7.60 -7.02 -0.67
C GLU A 105 -9.08 -6.80 -0.30
N ARG A 106 -9.96 -7.74 -0.61
CA ARG A 106 -11.37 -7.66 -0.21
C ARG A 106 -11.56 -7.70 1.30
N GLU A 107 -10.81 -8.53 1.99
CA GLU A 107 -10.89 -8.62 3.45
C GLU A 107 -10.42 -7.34 4.14
N SER A 108 -9.49 -6.62 3.54
CA SER A 108 -9.01 -5.33 4.05
C SER A 108 -10.04 -4.20 3.93
N LEU A 109 -11.03 -4.35 3.06
CA LEU A 109 -12.09 -3.37 2.83
C LEU A 109 -13.33 -3.66 3.68
N SER A 110 -14.09 -2.59 4.03
CA SER A 110 -15.40 -2.75 4.64
C SER A 110 -16.37 -3.45 3.69
N GLU A 111 -17.42 -4.09 4.22
CA GLU A 111 -18.43 -4.77 3.39
C GLU A 111 -19.08 -3.82 2.37
N ALA A 112 -19.33 -2.58 2.77
CA ALA A 112 -19.91 -1.56 1.89
C ALA A 112 -18.96 -1.19 0.73
N ASP A 113 -17.65 -1.19 0.97
CA ASP A 113 -16.64 -0.79 -0.01
C ASP A 113 -16.23 -1.94 -0.95
N ARG A 114 -16.43 -3.19 -0.55
CA ARG A 114 -16.04 -4.37 -1.35
C ARG A 114 -16.63 -4.38 -2.75
N GLN A 115 -17.86 -3.91 -2.90
CA GLN A 115 -18.53 -3.83 -4.20
C GLN A 115 -17.93 -2.76 -5.13
N PHE A 116 -17.24 -1.76 -4.56
CA PHE A 116 -16.60 -0.68 -5.30
C PHE A 116 -15.11 -0.94 -5.58
N MET A 117 -14.57 -2.04 -5.07
CA MET A 117 -13.19 -2.43 -5.30
C MET A 117 -12.88 -2.49 -6.81
N THR A 118 -11.88 -1.74 -7.21
CA THR A 118 -11.43 -1.67 -8.61
C THR A 118 -10.03 -2.27 -8.72
N THR A 119 -9.84 -3.19 -9.65
CA THR A 119 -8.53 -3.74 -9.96
C THR A 119 -7.92 -2.94 -11.11
N VAL A 120 -6.79 -2.30 -10.84
CA VAL A 120 -6.06 -1.50 -11.82
C VAL A 120 -4.89 -2.30 -12.36
N ILE A 121 -4.88 -2.56 -13.65
CA ILE A 121 -3.79 -3.24 -14.34
C ILE A 121 -2.85 -2.18 -14.92
N ARG A 122 -1.62 -2.19 -14.46
CA ARG A 122 -0.51 -1.42 -15.01
C ARG A 122 0.39 -2.35 -15.81
N ALA A 123 0.20 -2.36 -17.11
CA ALA A 123 1.02 -3.18 -18.01
C ALA A 123 1.97 -2.31 -18.80
N ASP A 124 3.19 -2.82 -19.01
CA ASP A 124 4.15 -2.24 -19.93
C ASP A 124 3.67 -2.39 -21.37
N GLU A 125 4.00 -1.44 -22.25
CA GLU A 125 3.56 -1.45 -23.64
C GLU A 125 4.04 -2.67 -24.43
N ASP A 126 5.17 -3.26 -24.02
CA ASP A 126 5.81 -4.42 -24.67
C ASP A 126 5.38 -5.77 -24.08
N VAL A 127 4.46 -5.78 -23.12
CA VAL A 127 3.97 -7.02 -22.50
C VAL A 127 3.11 -7.82 -23.47
N ARG A 128 3.32 -9.14 -23.50
CA ARG A 128 2.51 -10.05 -24.31
C ARG A 128 1.05 -10.05 -23.85
N MET A 129 0.13 -9.94 -24.79
CA MET A 129 -1.31 -9.98 -24.52
C MET A 129 -1.76 -11.26 -23.85
N GLY A 130 -1.06 -12.38 -24.05
CA GLY A 130 -1.34 -13.65 -23.38
C GLY A 130 -1.31 -13.53 -21.86
N ILE A 131 -0.32 -12.84 -21.30
CA ILE A 131 -0.21 -12.60 -19.84
C ILE A 131 -1.39 -11.78 -19.33
N ILE A 132 -1.75 -10.72 -20.05
CA ILE A 132 -2.89 -9.85 -19.71
C ILE A 132 -4.19 -10.64 -19.75
N THR A 133 -4.37 -11.49 -20.75
CA THR A 133 -5.54 -12.34 -20.88
C THR A 133 -5.66 -13.33 -19.72
N ASP A 134 -4.57 -13.96 -19.33
CA ASP A 134 -4.52 -14.87 -18.19
C ASP A 134 -4.87 -14.18 -16.88
N VAL A 135 -4.33 -12.98 -16.67
CA VAL A 135 -4.66 -12.13 -15.50
C VAL A 135 -6.15 -11.80 -15.49
N LYS A 136 -6.72 -11.41 -16.62
CA LYS A 136 -8.15 -11.13 -16.74
C LYS A 136 -9.02 -12.34 -16.45
N GLN A 137 -8.63 -13.52 -16.90
CA GLN A 137 -9.36 -14.75 -16.63
C GLN A 137 -9.36 -15.09 -15.14
N GLU A 138 -8.22 -14.94 -14.46
CA GLU A 138 -8.14 -15.14 -13.02
C GLU A 138 -8.98 -14.12 -12.24
N LEU A 139 -8.99 -12.88 -12.67
CA LEU A 139 -9.85 -11.84 -12.07
C LEU A 139 -11.33 -12.17 -12.25
N ARG A 140 -11.73 -12.69 -13.39
CA ARG A 140 -13.11 -13.17 -13.61
C ARG A 140 -13.46 -14.33 -12.69
N ARG A 141 -12.57 -15.30 -12.53
CA ARG A 141 -12.76 -16.44 -11.61
C ARG A 141 -12.92 -16.00 -10.15
N CYS A 142 -12.27 -14.91 -9.78
CA CYS A 142 -12.38 -14.30 -8.45
C CYS A 142 -13.57 -13.33 -8.32
N SER A 143 -14.37 -13.17 -9.35
CA SER A 143 -15.46 -12.19 -9.42
C SER A 143 -14.99 -10.72 -9.23
N ALA A 144 -13.74 -10.44 -9.56
CA ALA A 144 -13.19 -9.09 -9.60
C ALA A 144 -13.43 -8.46 -10.98
N LEU A 145 -14.69 -8.11 -11.24
CA LEU A 145 -15.14 -7.71 -12.58
C LEU A 145 -14.87 -6.24 -12.92
N LYS A 146 -14.65 -5.42 -11.91
CA LYS A 146 -14.34 -3.99 -12.11
C LYS A 146 -12.84 -3.83 -12.37
N ILE A 147 -12.46 -3.82 -13.64
CA ILE A 147 -11.08 -3.76 -14.09
C ILE A 147 -10.85 -2.44 -14.82
N MET A 148 -9.76 -1.77 -14.49
CA MET A 148 -9.30 -0.56 -15.15
C MET A 148 -7.86 -0.75 -15.65
N TYR A 149 -7.59 -0.25 -16.85
CA TYR A 149 -6.22 -0.22 -17.39
C TYR A 149 -5.62 1.15 -17.20
N MET A 150 -4.39 1.21 -16.74
CA MET A 150 -3.68 2.48 -16.64
C MET A 150 -2.94 2.76 -17.96
N ALA A 151 -3.20 3.93 -18.52
CA ALA A 151 -2.59 4.41 -19.74
C ALA A 151 -2.16 5.87 -19.58
N ARG A 152 -1.18 6.29 -20.37
CA ARG A 152 -0.78 7.68 -20.49
C ARG A 152 -1.66 8.37 -21.56
N LYS A 153 -2.08 9.59 -21.32
CA LYS A 153 -2.79 10.35 -22.35
C LYS A 153 -1.84 10.67 -23.51
N ALA A 154 -2.25 10.35 -24.72
CA ALA A 154 -1.54 10.77 -25.93
C ALA A 154 -1.61 12.30 -26.07
N GLU A 155 -0.50 12.95 -26.36
CA GLU A 155 -0.40 14.37 -26.65
C GLU A 155 -0.92 14.68 -28.06
#